data_101a7e40d6162bdb37dadfc60278403c
#
_entry.id   101a7e40d6162bdb37dadfc60278403c
#
_cell.length_a   1.000
_cell.length_b   1.000
_cell.length_c   1.000
_cell.angle_alpha   90.00
_cell.angle_beta   90.00
_cell.angle_gamma   90.00
#
_symmetry.space_group_name_H-M   'P 1'
#
loop_
_entity.id
_entity.type
_entity.pdbx_description
1 polymer ?
#
loop_
_entity_poly.entity_id
_entity_poly.type
_entity_poly.pdbx_seq_one_letter_code
_entity_poly.pdbx_strand_id
1 'polypeptide(L)'
;MKKIRPDLLFLGLTVFMILMILGITWGNYQFTKENPGGNDFISRWLGTRLFVTEGINPYSDEATLRIQEFFYGREALPNEDQQLFVYPYYSMLFFAPFSLIEDFALARAVWMTVLEIGLLVISFSSMAAVGWKPGRSTLIIFLIFTLTWYHAVRPL
;
A
#
# COMPACT_ATOMS: atom_id res chain seq x y z
N MET A 1 -13.99 0.50 -41.90
CA MET A 1 -13.24 0.37 -40.67
C MET A 1 -13.16 -1.11 -40.28
N LYS A 2 -11.96 -1.69 -40.16
CA LYS A 2 -11.79 -3.10 -39.77
C LYS A 2 -12.23 -3.27 -38.30
N LYS A 3 -13.23 -4.11 -38.04
CA LYS A 3 -13.76 -4.38 -36.68
C LYS A 3 -12.65 -5.08 -35.90
N ILE A 4 -12.14 -4.45 -34.84
CA ILE A 4 -11.13 -5.07 -33.94
C ILE A 4 -11.78 -6.29 -33.29
N ARG A 5 -11.09 -7.42 -33.29
CA ARG A 5 -11.57 -8.64 -32.64
C ARG A 5 -11.65 -8.39 -31.13
N PRO A 6 -12.80 -8.74 -30.47
CA PRO A 6 -12.99 -8.50 -29.04
C PRO A 6 -11.87 -9.07 -28.16
N ASP A 7 -11.37 -10.26 -28.54
CA ASP A 7 -10.30 -10.96 -27.80
C ASP A 7 -8.99 -10.17 -27.80
N LEU A 8 -8.63 -9.56 -28.93
CA LEU A 8 -7.42 -8.74 -29.06
C LEU A 8 -7.55 -7.43 -28.29
N LEU A 9 -8.76 -6.85 -28.26
CA LEU A 9 -9.03 -5.67 -27.45
C LEU A 9 -8.91 -5.98 -25.95
N PHE A 10 -9.51 -7.08 -25.52
CA PHE A 10 -9.43 -7.53 -24.13
C PHE A 10 -7.98 -7.80 -23.71
N LEU A 11 -7.23 -8.55 -24.54
CA LEU A 11 -5.80 -8.82 -24.28
C LEU A 11 -5.00 -7.50 -24.19
N GLY A 12 -5.21 -6.58 -25.12
CA GLY A 12 -4.53 -5.28 -25.13
C GLY A 12 -4.82 -4.46 -23.86
N LEU A 13 -6.08 -4.42 -23.43
CA LEU A 13 -6.47 -3.74 -22.17
C LEU A 13 -5.85 -4.41 -20.95
N THR A 14 -5.83 -5.73 -20.90
CA THR A 14 -5.20 -6.48 -19.79
C THR A 14 -3.71 -6.20 -19.69
N VAL A 15 -2.99 -6.27 -20.83
CA VAL A 15 -1.55 -5.95 -20.86
C VAL A 15 -1.32 -4.50 -20.46
N PHE A 16 -2.12 -3.56 -20.96
CA PHE A 16 -2.02 -2.15 -20.58
C PHE A 16 -2.21 -1.95 -19.06
N MET A 17 -3.23 -2.59 -18.47
CA MET A 17 -3.47 -2.53 -17.01
C MET A 17 -2.29 -3.09 -16.20
N ILE A 18 -1.73 -4.23 -16.63
CA ILE A 18 -0.55 -4.81 -15.96
C ILE A 18 0.63 -3.83 -16.01
N LEU A 19 0.92 -3.26 -17.19
CA LEU A 19 2.00 -2.30 -17.36
C LEU A 19 1.79 -1.04 -16.51
N MET A 20 0.56 -0.56 -16.39
CA MET A 20 0.19 0.56 -15.51
C MET A 20 0.46 0.24 -14.05
N ILE A 21 0.01 -0.92 -13.57
CA ILE A 21 0.25 -1.36 -12.18
C ILE A 21 1.75 -1.48 -11.90
N LEU A 22 2.51 -2.11 -12.79
CA LEU A 22 3.96 -2.22 -12.68
C LEU A 22 4.64 -0.85 -12.66
N GLY A 23 4.20 0.08 -13.51
CA GLY A 23 4.72 1.45 -13.56
C GLY A 23 4.46 2.23 -12.27
N ILE A 24 3.24 2.13 -11.73
CA ILE A 24 2.87 2.75 -10.44
C ILE A 24 3.71 2.14 -9.31
N THR A 25 3.79 0.81 -9.24
CA THR A 25 4.59 0.12 -8.22
C THR A 25 6.07 0.51 -8.31
N TRP A 26 6.62 0.62 -9.52
CA TRP A 26 7.98 1.11 -9.72
C TRP A 26 8.18 2.54 -9.21
N GLY A 27 7.26 3.46 -9.55
CA GLY A 27 7.29 4.83 -9.04
C GLY A 27 7.25 4.88 -7.52
N ASN A 28 6.33 4.14 -6.90
CA ASN A 28 6.23 3.99 -5.46
C ASN A 28 7.50 3.40 -4.85
N TYR A 29 8.14 2.42 -5.51
CA TYR A 29 9.39 1.84 -5.03
C TYR A 29 10.53 2.84 -5.03
N GLN A 30 10.69 3.65 -6.08
CA GLN A 30 11.68 4.72 -6.08
C GLN A 30 11.41 5.74 -4.97
N PHE A 31 10.14 6.14 -4.81
CA PHE A 31 9.73 7.04 -3.74
C PHE A 31 10.06 6.48 -2.35
N THR A 32 9.73 5.22 -2.07
CA THR A 32 9.96 4.61 -0.75
C THR A 32 11.44 4.45 -0.42
N LYS A 33 12.30 4.26 -1.41
CA LYS A 33 13.76 4.20 -1.23
C LYS A 33 14.36 5.55 -0.85
N GLU A 34 13.85 6.63 -1.41
CA GLU A 34 14.34 7.99 -1.18
C GLU A 34 13.70 8.64 0.05
N ASN A 35 12.52 8.18 0.44
CA ASN A 35 11.75 8.72 1.55
C ASN A 35 11.51 7.65 2.62
N PRO A 36 12.43 7.51 3.59
CA PRO A 36 12.22 6.64 4.74
C PRO A 36 10.92 7.02 5.47
N GLY A 37 10.27 6.07 6.10
CA GLY A 37 9.01 6.26 6.81
C GLY A 37 8.07 5.07 6.63
N GLY A 38 6.77 5.27 6.84
CA GLY A 38 5.80 4.18 6.81
C GLY A 38 5.66 3.50 8.17
N ASN A 39 5.84 4.27 9.25
CA ASN A 39 5.83 3.83 10.63
C ASN A 39 4.65 2.91 10.93
N ASP A 40 3.44 3.32 10.56
CA ASP A 40 2.23 2.51 10.72
C ASP A 40 2.25 1.19 9.93
N PHE A 41 2.98 1.13 8.83
CA PHE A 41 3.08 -0.08 8.01
C PHE A 41 4.17 -1.03 8.53
N ILE A 42 5.23 -0.52 9.17
CA ILE A 42 6.32 -1.33 9.73
C ILE A 42 5.79 -2.36 10.73
N SER A 43 5.03 -1.91 11.73
CA SER A 43 4.47 -2.83 12.74
C SER A 43 3.55 -3.88 12.11
N ARG A 44 2.73 -3.50 11.14
CA ARG A 44 1.85 -4.44 10.40
C ARG A 44 2.63 -5.45 9.59
N TRP A 45 3.60 -4.96 8.82
CA TRP A 45 4.43 -5.79 7.95
C TRP A 45 5.33 -6.73 8.76
N LEU A 46 6.13 -6.18 9.69
CA LEU A 46 7.09 -6.98 10.45
C LEU A 46 6.42 -7.89 11.47
N GLY A 47 5.42 -7.40 12.21
CA GLY A 47 4.66 -8.24 13.15
C GLY A 47 3.98 -9.41 12.45
N THR A 48 3.38 -9.18 11.26
CA THR A 48 2.80 -10.27 10.47
C THR A 48 3.89 -11.20 9.91
N ARG A 49 5.03 -10.66 9.46
CA ARG A 49 6.15 -11.45 8.96
C ARG A 49 6.70 -12.40 10.03
N LEU A 50 7.00 -11.89 11.21
CA LEU A 50 7.48 -12.68 12.34
C LEU A 50 6.52 -13.84 12.67
N PHE A 51 5.22 -13.58 12.61
CA PHE A 51 4.22 -14.63 12.82
C PHE A 51 4.23 -15.68 11.70
N VAL A 52 4.22 -15.25 10.43
CA VAL A 52 4.07 -16.16 9.28
C VAL A 52 5.34 -16.95 9.04
N THR A 53 6.53 -16.35 9.23
CA THR A 53 7.81 -16.98 8.88
C THR A 53 8.50 -17.66 10.06
N GLU A 54 8.29 -17.18 11.28
CA GLU A 54 9.02 -17.63 12.48
C GLU A 54 8.08 -18.18 13.57
N GLY A 55 6.76 -18.00 13.42
CA GLY A 55 5.77 -18.43 14.42
C GLY A 55 5.76 -17.58 15.70
N ILE A 56 6.42 -16.41 15.66
CA ILE A 56 6.49 -15.50 16.82
C ILE A 56 5.14 -14.80 16.97
N ASN A 57 4.61 -14.79 18.21
CA ASN A 57 3.37 -14.07 18.49
C ASN A 57 3.57 -12.56 18.27
N PRO A 58 2.81 -11.88 17.39
CA PRO A 58 3.00 -10.47 17.08
C PRO A 58 2.74 -9.52 18.26
N TYR A 59 2.04 -10.00 19.30
CA TYR A 59 1.76 -9.24 20.53
C TYR A 59 2.77 -9.51 21.65
N SER A 60 3.82 -10.30 21.40
CA SER A 60 4.86 -10.58 22.39
C SER A 60 5.87 -9.44 22.51
N ASP A 61 6.55 -9.38 23.65
CA ASP A 61 7.65 -8.45 23.86
C ASP A 61 8.78 -8.69 22.85
N GLU A 62 9.02 -9.95 22.48
CA GLU A 62 9.99 -10.31 21.44
C GLU A 62 9.66 -9.68 20.09
N ALA A 63 8.41 -9.78 19.63
CA ALA A 63 7.99 -9.14 18.40
C ALA A 63 8.11 -7.62 18.46
N THR A 64 7.73 -7.04 19.60
CA THR A 64 7.85 -5.60 19.86
C THR A 64 9.30 -5.14 19.76
N LEU A 65 10.23 -5.82 20.44
CA LEU A 65 11.66 -5.50 20.38
C LEU A 65 12.20 -5.59 18.95
N ARG A 66 11.84 -6.63 18.18
CA ARG A 66 12.25 -6.78 16.78
C ARG A 66 11.72 -5.64 15.89
N ILE A 67 10.50 -5.17 16.13
CA ILE A 67 9.91 -4.03 15.41
C ILE A 67 10.65 -2.73 15.79
N GLN A 68 10.95 -2.51 17.06
CA GLN A 68 11.70 -1.35 17.53
C GLN A 68 13.12 -1.33 17.00
N GLU A 69 13.82 -2.45 17.02
CA GLU A 69 15.16 -2.60 16.45
C GLU A 69 15.17 -2.28 14.94
N PHE A 70 14.16 -2.75 14.20
CA PHE A 70 14.02 -2.43 12.79
C PHE A 70 13.79 -0.93 12.55
N PHE A 71 12.98 -0.28 13.41
CA PHE A 71 12.59 1.11 13.24
C PHE A 71 13.62 2.11 13.78
N TYR A 72 14.12 1.87 15.02
CA TYR A 72 15.05 2.77 15.72
C TYR A 72 16.50 2.30 15.68
N GLY A 73 16.77 1.07 15.25
CA GLY A 73 18.09 0.42 15.42
C GLY A 73 18.40 0.04 16.86
N ARG A 74 17.42 0.16 17.78
CA ARG A 74 17.51 -0.13 19.22
C ARG A 74 16.11 -0.29 19.82
N GLU A 75 16.05 -0.69 21.09
CA GLU A 75 14.82 -0.60 21.88
C GLU A 75 14.32 0.86 22.01
N ALA A 76 13.01 1.06 21.95
CA ALA A 76 12.39 2.37 22.08
C ALA A 76 12.54 2.92 23.51
N LEU A 77 12.80 4.23 23.62
CA LEU A 77 12.81 4.89 24.92
C LEU A 77 11.36 5.05 25.45
N PRO A 78 11.17 5.23 26.77
CA PRO A 78 9.83 5.34 27.35
C PRO A 78 8.97 6.50 26.83
N ASN A 79 9.58 7.52 26.25
CA ASN A 79 8.92 8.69 25.66
C ASN A 79 8.78 8.62 24.13
N GLU A 80 9.20 7.53 23.52
CA GLU A 80 9.06 7.26 22.08
C GLU A 80 7.85 6.38 21.80
N ASP A 81 7.41 6.34 20.54
CA ASP A 81 6.38 5.41 20.09
C ASP A 81 6.92 3.98 20.20
N GLN A 82 6.21 3.14 20.94
CA GLN A 82 6.62 1.77 21.25
C GLN A 82 6.49 0.81 20.06
N GLN A 83 5.96 1.26 18.92
CA GLN A 83 5.84 0.50 17.66
C GLN A 83 5.15 -0.87 17.86
N LEU A 84 4.15 -0.93 18.73
CA LEU A 84 3.42 -2.16 19.05
C LEU A 84 2.59 -2.66 17.88
N PHE A 85 2.47 -3.98 17.75
CA PHE A 85 1.45 -4.58 16.90
C PHE A 85 0.10 -4.53 17.62
N VAL A 86 -0.71 -3.49 17.33
CA VAL A 86 -2.00 -3.24 18.02
C VAL A 86 -3.22 -3.61 17.18
N TYR A 87 -3.02 -4.37 16.11
CA TYR A 87 -4.08 -4.73 15.16
C TYR A 87 -4.76 -6.05 15.53
N PRO A 88 -6.06 -6.22 15.23
CA PRO A 88 -6.74 -7.49 15.45
C PRO A 88 -6.04 -8.63 14.70
N TYR A 89 -6.00 -9.82 15.28
CA TYR A 89 -5.30 -10.99 14.74
C TYR A 89 -5.69 -11.31 13.29
N TYR A 90 -6.97 -11.17 12.94
CA TYR A 90 -7.44 -11.41 11.57
C TYR A 90 -6.85 -10.43 10.52
N SER A 91 -6.35 -9.27 10.95
CA SER A 91 -5.71 -8.32 10.05
C SER A 91 -4.45 -8.89 9.41
N MET A 92 -3.80 -9.85 10.05
CA MET A 92 -2.62 -10.53 9.49
C MET A 92 -2.93 -11.27 8.18
N LEU A 93 -4.15 -11.79 8.00
CA LEU A 93 -4.56 -12.39 6.73
C LEU A 93 -4.46 -11.40 5.56
N PHE A 94 -4.76 -10.12 5.86
CA PHE A 94 -4.67 -9.07 4.87
C PHE A 94 -3.22 -8.61 4.62
N PHE A 95 -2.39 -8.58 5.66
CA PHE A 95 -0.99 -8.15 5.55
C PHE A 95 -0.03 -9.28 5.12
N ALA A 96 -0.44 -10.54 5.23
CA ALA A 96 0.41 -11.70 4.90
C ALA A 96 1.05 -11.62 3.50
N PRO A 97 0.36 -11.27 2.40
CA PRO A 97 1.00 -11.16 1.09
C PRO A 97 2.14 -10.15 1.05
N PHE A 98 2.02 -9.04 1.76
CA PHE A 98 3.04 -8.00 1.83
C PHE A 98 4.19 -8.40 2.75
N SER A 99 3.89 -9.11 3.85
CA SER A 99 4.88 -9.56 4.82
C SER A 99 5.84 -10.62 4.27
N LEU A 100 5.46 -11.33 3.19
CA LEU A 100 6.33 -12.27 2.49
C LEU A 100 7.38 -11.59 1.61
N ILE A 101 7.21 -10.29 1.31
CA ILE A 101 8.22 -9.49 0.60
C ILE A 101 9.27 -9.06 1.61
N GLU A 102 10.52 -9.49 1.44
CA GLU A 102 11.61 -9.22 2.38
C GLU A 102 12.07 -7.77 2.39
N ASP A 103 12.20 -7.19 1.20
CA ASP A 103 12.56 -5.77 1.04
C ASP A 103 11.38 -4.90 1.50
N PHE A 104 11.56 -4.21 2.63
CA PHE A 104 10.53 -3.33 3.19
C PHE A 104 10.12 -2.21 2.25
N ALA A 105 11.06 -1.62 1.49
CA ALA A 105 10.76 -0.56 0.55
C ALA A 105 9.86 -1.08 -0.58
N LEU A 106 10.10 -2.31 -1.06
CA LEU A 106 9.25 -2.95 -2.05
C LEU A 106 7.89 -3.34 -1.46
N ALA A 107 7.85 -3.93 -0.26
CA ALA A 107 6.59 -4.26 0.43
C ALA A 107 5.71 -3.02 0.60
N ARG A 108 6.30 -1.91 1.04
CA ARG A 108 5.64 -0.61 1.19
C ARG A 108 5.16 -0.07 -0.15
N ALA A 109 5.96 -0.18 -1.21
CA ALA A 109 5.59 0.27 -2.55
C ALA A 109 4.38 -0.51 -3.11
N VAL A 110 4.38 -1.83 -2.95
CA VAL A 110 3.24 -2.69 -3.35
C VAL A 110 1.99 -2.33 -2.53
N TRP A 111 2.14 -2.12 -1.22
CA TRP A 111 1.06 -1.67 -0.34
C TRP A 111 0.49 -0.33 -0.79
N MET A 112 1.32 0.66 -1.09
CA MET A 112 0.90 1.97 -1.61
C MET A 112 0.11 1.81 -2.92
N THR A 113 0.61 1.00 -3.85
CA THR A 113 -0.08 0.72 -5.11
C THR A 113 -1.47 0.12 -4.90
N VAL A 114 -1.61 -0.81 -3.95
CA VAL A 114 -2.92 -1.39 -3.59
C VAL A 114 -3.86 -0.33 -3.02
N LEU A 115 -3.35 0.56 -2.16
CA LEU A 115 -4.15 1.67 -1.62
C LEU A 115 -4.58 2.66 -2.71
N GLU A 116 -3.72 3.01 -3.65
CA GLU A 116 -4.03 3.89 -4.78
C GLU A 116 -5.10 3.30 -5.68
N ILE A 117 -4.99 2.00 -6.00
CA ILE A 117 -6.03 1.28 -6.74
C ILE A 117 -7.34 1.27 -5.95
N GLY A 118 -7.28 1.02 -4.64
CA GLY A 118 -8.44 1.08 -3.74
C GLY A 118 -9.12 2.45 -3.75
N LEU A 119 -8.36 3.53 -3.69
CA LEU A 119 -8.88 4.90 -3.79
C LEU A 119 -9.58 5.15 -5.14
N LEU A 120 -9.01 4.68 -6.24
CA LEU A 120 -9.65 4.79 -7.55
C LEU A 120 -10.96 4.00 -7.60
N VAL A 121 -10.97 2.76 -7.10
CA VAL A 121 -12.19 1.93 -7.05
C VAL A 121 -13.26 2.60 -6.21
N ILE A 122 -12.93 3.10 -5.02
CA ILE A 122 -13.86 3.82 -4.15
C ILE A 122 -14.38 5.07 -4.85
N SER A 123 -13.51 5.85 -5.49
CA SER A 123 -13.87 7.08 -6.20
C SER A 123 -14.87 6.82 -7.31
N PHE A 124 -14.60 5.85 -8.19
CA PHE A 124 -15.51 5.50 -9.27
C PHE A 124 -16.83 4.88 -8.77
N SER A 125 -16.77 4.04 -7.74
CA SER A 125 -17.94 3.44 -7.12
C SER A 125 -18.84 4.51 -6.49
N SER A 126 -18.25 5.49 -5.81
CA SER A 126 -18.99 6.61 -5.20
C SER A 126 -19.65 7.48 -6.27
N MET A 127 -18.94 7.82 -7.36
CA MET A 127 -19.51 8.53 -8.49
C MET A 127 -20.68 7.77 -9.10
N ALA A 128 -20.55 6.46 -9.29
CA ALA A 128 -21.62 5.62 -9.82
C ALA A 128 -22.83 5.58 -8.88
N ALA A 129 -22.61 5.45 -7.57
CA ALA A 129 -23.67 5.37 -6.56
C ALA A 129 -24.53 6.64 -6.50
N VAL A 130 -23.92 7.82 -6.67
CA VAL A 130 -24.64 9.11 -6.65
C VAL A 130 -25.09 9.58 -8.04
N GLY A 131 -24.81 8.79 -9.09
CA GLY A 131 -25.15 9.16 -10.47
C GLY A 131 -24.37 10.37 -11.00
N TRP A 132 -23.24 10.72 -10.37
CA TRP A 132 -22.41 11.84 -10.78
C TRP A 132 -21.63 11.54 -12.06
N LYS A 133 -21.83 12.37 -13.07
CA LYS A 133 -21.16 12.27 -14.39
C LYS A 133 -20.34 13.53 -14.67
N PRO A 134 -19.13 13.64 -14.08
CA PRO A 134 -18.30 14.84 -14.27
C PRO A 134 -17.84 14.98 -15.72
N GLY A 135 -17.64 16.22 -16.14
CA GLY A 135 -16.96 16.52 -17.39
C GLY A 135 -15.50 16.05 -17.33
N ARG A 136 -14.86 15.89 -18.50
CA ARG A 136 -13.48 15.36 -18.60
C ARG A 136 -12.48 16.10 -17.71
N SER A 137 -12.49 17.43 -17.75
CA SER A 137 -11.58 18.25 -16.95
C SER A 137 -11.80 18.06 -15.44
N THR A 138 -13.06 18.05 -15.00
CA THR A 138 -13.42 17.82 -13.59
C THR A 138 -12.99 16.44 -13.12
N LEU A 139 -13.16 15.41 -13.97
CA LEU A 139 -12.72 14.05 -13.66
C LEU A 139 -11.20 13.98 -13.49
N ILE A 140 -10.43 14.59 -14.41
CA ILE A 140 -8.96 14.61 -14.34
C ILE A 140 -8.50 15.30 -13.06
N ILE A 141 -9.03 16.48 -12.75
CA ILE A 141 -8.68 17.22 -11.53
C ILE A 141 -9.01 16.39 -10.29
N PHE A 142 -10.20 15.76 -10.26
CA PHE A 142 -10.62 14.91 -9.15
C PHE A 142 -9.69 13.71 -8.95
N LEU A 143 -9.30 13.02 -10.01
CA LEU A 143 -8.38 11.88 -9.93
C LEU A 143 -6.96 12.30 -9.50
N ILE A 144 -6.45 13.41 -10.05
CA ILE A 144 -5.17 13.97 -9.61
C ILE A 144 -5.23 14.28 -8.12
N PHE A 145 -6.28 15.00 -7.68
CA PHE A 145 -6.45 15.33 -6.26
C PHE A 145 -6.53 14.07 -5.39
N THR A 146 -7.32 13.06 -5.79
CA THR A 146 -7.45 11.80 -5.05
C THR A 146 -6.12 11.07 -4.87
N LEU A 147 -5.30 11.03 -5.92
CA LEU A 147 -4.01 10.32 -5.89
C LEU A 147 -2.91 11.13 -5.20
N THR A 148 -2.91 12.46 -5.34
CA THR A 148 -1.86 13.32 -4.77
C THR A 148 -2.14 13.74 -3.32
N TRP A 149 -3.41 13.78 -2.90
CA TRP A 149 -3.79 14.16 -1.54
C TRP A 149 -3.12 13.29 -0.48
N TYR A 150 -3.01 11.99 -0.74
CA TYR A 150 -2.34 11.06 0.17
C TYR A 150 -0.86 11.38 0.39
N HIS A 151 -0.15 11.85 -0.64
CA HIS A 151 1.25 12.24 -0.56
C HIS A 151 1.44 13.64 0.04
N ALA A 152 0.47 14.53 -0.12
CA ALA A 152 0.55 15.91 0.37
C ALA A 152 0.21 16.05 1.86
N VAL A 153 -0.54 15.14 2.45
CA VAL A 153 -1.03 15.19 3.84
C VAL A 153 -0.12 14.44 4.82
N ARG A 154 0.95 13.80 4.37
CA ARG A 154 2.02 13.28 5.22
C ARG A 154 3.25 14.18 5.19
N PRO A 155 3.29 15.22 5.98
CA PRO A 155 4.55 15.70 6.51
C PRO A 155 4.90 14.78 7.70
N LEU A 156 6.12 14.26 7.69
CA LEU A 156 6.84 13.77 8.87
C LEU A 156 6.44 12.41 9.39
#